data_ffd6148fcfd447db7fa50e0176003028
#
_entry.id   ffd6148fcfd447db7fa50e0176003028
#
_cell.length_a   1.000
_cell.length_b   1.000
_cell.length_c   1.000
_cell.angle_alpha   90.00
_cell.angle_beta   90.00
_cell.angle_gamma   90.00
#
_symmetry.space_group_name_H-M   'P 1'
#
loop_
_entity.id
_entity.type
_entity.pdbx_description
1 polymer ?
#
loop_
_entity_poly.entity_id
_entity_poly.type
_entity_poly.pdbx_seq_one_letter_code
_entity_poly.pdbx_strand_id
1 'polypeptide(L)'
;MCIRDRKEQIKYLDKNLKSMQTTQIQGASIVSLRKAFPSFEELKQDVIDASIETAAFTGELPVNEEQFRETIANVKEKLGLLTLELARLLSSIVSEAALAQQKLNSIKSYKEVSEDITAQLSDLFPPHFLLTIPFSQLRHYPRYMKAIQVRIDRLKNDPGRDAERMAEIRQLTVNYKRELSARRGVYDAKLVEFGNMLQELRVSLFAQELRTPMPVSVKRLNKMWDAILREH
;
A
#
# COMPACT_ATOMS: atom_id res chain seq x y z
N MET A 1 14.69 -11.11 -25.07
CA MET A 1 15.16 -9.84 -24.48
C MET A 1 16.68 -9.76 -24.60
N CYS A 2 17.21 -8.75 -25.31
CA CYS A 2 18.63 -8.60 -25.58
C CYS A 2 19.39 -8.19 -24.29
N ILE A 3 20.70 -8.60 -24.19
CA ILE A 3 21.56 -8.21 -23.05
C ILE A 3 21.64 -6.68 -22.90
N ARG A 4 21.53 -5.95 -24.02
CA ARG A 4 21.50 -4.48 -24.07
C ARG A 4 20.29 -3.91 -23.33
N ASP A 5 19.11 -4.50 -23.56
CA ASP A 5 17.84 -4.07 -22.93
C ASP A 5 17.85 -4.24 -21.41
N ARG A 6 18.47 -5.34 -20.90
CA ARG A 6 18.64 -5.56 -19.45
C ARG A 6 19.53 -4.51 -18.80
N LYS A 7 20.65 -4.14 -19.45
CA LYS A 7 21.56 -3.11 -18.91
C LYS A 7 20.89 -1.74 -18.85
N GLU A 8 20.07 -1.41 -19.84
CA GLU A 8 19.32 -0.15 -19.85
C GLU A 8 18.23 -0.14 -18.78
N GLN A 9 17.52 -1.26 -18.60
CA GLN A 9 16.50 -1.40 -17.54
C GLN A 9 17.09 -1.28 -16.14
N ILE A 10 18.24 -1.94 -15.88
CA ILE A 10 18.94 -1.83 -14.58
C ILE A 10 19.40 -0.39 -14.35
N LYS A 11 19.97 0.29 -15.36
CA LYS A 11 20.36 1.71 -15.24
C LYS A 11 19.15 2.62 -14.97
N TYR A 12 18.02 2.36 -15.63
CA TYR A 12 16.79 3.11 -15.41
C TYR A 12 16.29 2.90 -13.99
N LEU A 13 16.27 1.66 -13.50
CA LEU A 13 15.88 1.30 -12.15
C LEU A 13 16.78 1.99 -11.13
N ASP A 14 18.08 1.87 -11.24
CA ASP A 14 19.07 2.49 -10.35
C ASP A 14 18.90 4.02 -10.29
N LYS A 15 18.74 4.67 -11.45
CA LYS A 15 18.54 6.14 -11.51
C LYS A 15 17.27 6.58 -10.82
N ASN A 16 16.16 5.90 -11.07
CA ASN A 16 14.85 6.31 -10.53
C ASN A 16 14.75 5.99 -9.03
N LEU A 17 15.20 4.82 -8.60
CA LEU A 17 15.18 4.45 -7.18
C LEU A 17 16.13 5.33 -6.35
N LYS A 18 17.34 5.66 -6.86
CA LYS A 18 18.25 6.60 -6.19
C LYS A 18 17.64 7.98 -6.05
N SER A 19 17.00 8.50 -7.09
CA SER A 19 16.30 9.78 -7.03
C SER A 19 15.18 9.77 -6.01
N MET A 20 14.37 8.71 -5.95
CA MET A 20 13.32 8.56 -4.95
C MET A 20 13.87 8.50 -3.53
N GLN A 21 14.90 7.69 -3.29
CA GLN A 21 15.50 7.56 -1.96
C GLN A 21 16.09 8.87 -1.47
N THR A 22 16.89 9.55 -2.31
CA THR A 22 17.60 10.75 -1.91
C THR A 22 16.67 11.97 -1.78
N THR A 23 15.74 12.14 -2.71
CA THR A 23 14.93 13.36 -2.80
C THR A 23 13.60 13.22 -2.07
N GLN A 24 12.96 12.07 -2.15
CA GLN A 24 11.59 11.87 -1.66
C GLN A 24 11.53 11.11 -0.34
N ILE A 25 12.33 10.05 -0.16
CA ILE A 25 12.29 9.23 1.08
C ILE A 25 13.18 9.84 2.17
N GLN A 26 14.42 10.22 1.86
CA GLN A 26 15.34 10.77 2.85
C GLN A 26 15.12 12.27 3.09
N GLY A 27 14.80 13.04 2.05
CA GLY A 27 14.55 14.48 2.14
C GLY A 27 13.19 14.84 2.73
N ALA A 28 12.17 14.01 2.53
CA ALA A 28 10.87 14.17 3.19
C ALA A 28 10.90 13.47 4.55
N SER A 29 10.36 14.13 5.57
CA SER A 29 10.20 13.55 6.92
C SER A 29 9.14 12.43 6.97
N ILE A 30 9.11 11.53 5.98
CA ILE A 30 8.17 10.42 5.91
C ILE A 30 8.72 9.28 6.75
N VAL A 31 8.47 9.35 8.05
CA VAL A 31 8.97 8.35 9.03
C VAL A 31 8.54 6.94 8.65
N SER A 32 7.31 6.76 8.17
CA SER A 32 6.79 5.45 7.77
C SER A 32 7.56 4.86 6.58
N LEU A 33 7.86 5.66 5.55
CA LEU A 33 8.64 5.19 4.39
C LEU A 33 10.10 4.93 4.72
N ARG A 34 10.70 5.69 5.66
CA ARG A 34 12.06 5.40 6.13
C ARG A 34 12.15 4.08 6.87
N LYS A 35 11.10 3.71 7.61
CA LYS A 35 11.01 2.39 8.27
C LYS A 35 10.79 1.27 7.26
N ALA A 36 10.02 1.54 6.20
CA ALA A 36 9.77 0.57 5.15
C ALA A 36 11.00 0.30 4.26
N PHE A 37 11.87 1.31 4.07
CA PHE A 37 13.07 1.24 3.23
C PHE A 37 14.28 1.84 3.94
N PRO A 38 14.97 1.07 4.80
CA PRO A 38 16.12 1.55 5.56
C PRO A 38 17.30 1.93 4.67
N SER A 39 17.51 1.23 3.55
CA SER A 39 18.60 1.48 2.60
C SER A 39 18.13 1.43 1.14
N PHE A 40 18.97 1.98 0.24
CA PHE A 40 18.74 1.90 -1.20
C PHE A 40 18.85 0.46 -1.73
N GLU A 41 19.78 -0.31 -1.21
CA GLU A 41 19.99 -1.68 -1.66
C GLU A 41 18.81 -2.57 -1.23
N GLU A 42 18.27 -2.39 -0.04
CA GLU A 42 17.05 -3.08 0.39
C GLU A 42 15.84 -2.70 -0.47
N LEU A 43 15.64 -1.41 -0.74
CA LEU A 43 14.59 -0.95 -1.65
C LEU A 43 14.70 -1.60 -3.04
N LYS A 44 15.92 -1.64 -3.59
CA LYS A 44 16.18 -2.24 -4.89
C LYS A 44 15.90 -3.74 -4.88
N GLN A 45 16.33 -4.43 -3.83
CA GLN A 45 16.08 -5.85 -3.66
C GLN A 45 14.58 -6.14 -3.55
N ASP A 46 13.86 -5.41 -2.72
CA ASP A 46 12.41 -5.54 -2.57
C ASP A 46 11.66 -5.35 -3.91
N VAL A 47 12.07 -4.39 -4.74
CA VAL A 47 11.49 -4.18 -6.08
C VAL A 47 11.76 -5.38 -6.99
N ILE A 48 12.97 -5.94 -6.97
CA ILE A 48 13.33 -7.10 -7.78
C ILE A 48 12.53 -8.32 -7.32
N ASP A 49 12.52 -8.60 -6.02
CA ASP A 49 11.86 -9.77 -5.44
C ASP A 49 10.34 -9.71 -5.63
N ALA A 50 9.71 -8.56 -5.39
CA ALA A 50 8.28 -8.36 -5.66
C ALA A 50 7.93 -8.53 -7.15
N SER A 51 8.84 -8.14 -8.05
CA SER A 51 8.65 -8.33 -9.49
C SER A 51 8.74 -9.80 -9.88
N ILE A 52 9.67 -10.55 -9.29
CA ILE A 52 9.81 -12.00 -9.48
C ILE A 52 8.57 -12.71 -8.95
N GLU A 53 8.15 -12.40 -7.74
CA GLU A 53 6.97 -12.98 -7.11
C GLU A 53 5.72 -12.73 -7.95
N THR A 54 5.50 -11.48 -8.37
CA THR A 54 4.38 -11.12 -9.24
C THR A 54 4.41 -11.86 -10.58
N ALA A 55 5.60 -12.10 -11.15
CA ALA A 55 5.75 -12.82 -12.42
C ALA A 55 5.56 -14.34 -12.27
N ALA A 56 6.04 -14.91 -11.16
CA ALA A 56 6.07 -16.36 -10.93
C ALA A 56 4.72 -16.91 -10.44
N PHE A 57 4.03 -16.16 -9.56
CA PHE A 57 2.83 -16.65 -8.85
C PHE A 57 1.54 -16.08 -9.42
N THR A 58 1.43 -16.02 -10.75
CA THR A 58 0.19 -15.61 -11.45
C THR A 58 -0.82 -16.74 -11.64
N GLY A 59 -0.51 -17.97 -11.21
CA GLY A 59 -1.35 -19.16 -11.41
C GLY A 59 -1.03 -20.29 -10.42
N GLU A 60 -1.37 -21.52 -10.81
CA GLU A 60 -1.04 -22.70 -10.01
C GLU A 60 0.47 -22.93 -9.96
N LEU A 61 0.95 -23.45 -8.82
CA LEU A 61 2.36 -23.79 -8.68
C LEU A 61 2.73 -24.95 -9.63
N PRO A 62 3.90 -24.90 -10.28
CA PRO A 62 4.34 -25.98 -11.14
C PRO A 62 4.51 -27.28 -10.36
N VAL A 63 3.91 -28.36 -10.84
CA VAL A 63 3.95 -29.68 -10.20
C VAL A 63 4.95 -30.65 -10.84
N ASN A 64 5.57 -30.27 -11.97
CA ASN A 64 6.58 -31.05 -12.66
C ASN A 64 7.65 -30.14 -13.28
N GLU A 65 8.74 -30.78 -13.80
CA GLU A 65 9.91 -30.09 -14.34
C GLU A 65 9.56 -29.25 -15.60
N GLU A 66 8.68 -29.74 -16.45
CA GLU A 66 8.28 -29.07 -17.69
C GLU A 66 7.55 -27.75 -17.37
N GLN A 67 6.54 -27.81 -16.52
CA GLN A 67 5.81 -26.62 -16.03
C GLN A 67 6.73 -25.64 -15.32
N PHE A 68 7.71 -26.14 -14.55
CA PHE A 68 8.69 -25.28 -13.90
C PHE A 68 9.57 -24.54 -14.91
N ARG A 69 10.03 -25.22 -15.97
CA ARG A 69 10.80 -24.61 -17.06
C ARG A 69 9.99 -23.57 -17.82
N GLU A 70 8.73 -23.84 -18.11
CA GLU A 70 7.80 -22.88 -18.72
C GLU A 70 7.58 -21.66 -17.83
N THR A 71 7.38 -21.86 -16.53
CA THR A 71 7.25 -20.76 -15.55
C THR A 71 8.49 -19.88 -15.56
N ILE A 72 9.69 -20.46 -15.53
CA ILE A 72 10.96 -19.70 -15.61
C ILE A 72 11.05 -18.90 -16.91
N ALA A 73 10.66 -19.49 -18.05
CA ALA A 73 10.70 -18.80 -19.35
C ALA A 73 9.75 -17.59 -19.34
N ASN A 74 8.53 -17.78 -18.85
CA ASN A 74 7.52 -16.72 -18.72
C ASN A 74 7.96 -15.61 -17.77
N VAL A 75 8.55 -15.96 -16.62
CA VAL A 75 9.13 -14.99 -15.67
C VAL A 75 10.21 -14.15 -16.34
N LYS A 76 11.16 -14.79 -17.05
CA LYS A 76 12.24 -14.09 -17.75
C LYS A 76 11.73 -13.11 -18.80
N GLU A 77 10.65 -13.43 -19.49
CA GLU A 77 10.05 -12.57 -20.50
C GLU A 77 9.39 -11.34 -19.87
N LYS A 78 8.61 -11.53 -18.79
CA LYS A 78 7.80 -10.49 -18.15
C LYS A 78 8.56 -9.63 -17.13
N LEU A 79 9.61 -10.17 -16.53
CA LEU A 79 10.29 -9.56 -15.38
C LEU A 79 10.71 -8.11 -15.63
N GLY A 80 11.28 -7.82 -16.81
CA GLY A 80 11.74 -6.47 -17.13
C GLY A 80 10.61 -5.44 -17.15
N LEU A 81 9.47 -5.79 -17.73
CA LEU A 81 8.31 -4.90 -17.79
C LEU A 81 7.67 -4.71 -16.40
N LEU A 82 7.51 -5.79 -15.65
CA LEU A 82 6.96 -5.74 -14.29
C LEU A 82 7.84 -4.92 -13.35
N THR A 83 9.16 -5.07 -13.43
CA THR A 83 10.09 -4.28 -12.62
C THR A 83 9.96 -2.78 -12.91
N LEU A 84 9.84 -2.41 -14.19
CA LEU A 84 9.61 -1.00 -14.57
C LEU A 84 8.26 -0.48 -14.13
N GLU A 85 7.21 -1.30 -14.25
CA GLU A 85 5.86 -0.94 -13.82
C GLU A 85 5.83 -0.74 -12.30
N LEU A 86 6.42 -1.65 -11.53
CA LEU A 86 6.50 -1.55 -10.07
C LEU A 86 7.33 -0.33 -9.64
N ALA A 87 8.45 -0.04 -10.31
CA ALA A 87 9.26 1.14 -10.02
C ALA A 87 8.50 2.45 -10.28
N ARG A 88 7.71 2.52 -11.37
CA ARG A 88 6.85 3.68 -11.66
C ARG A 88 5.74 3.84 -10.64
N LEU A 89 5.09 2.73 -10.27
CA LEU A 89 4.05 2.72 -9.24
C LEU A 89 4.63 3.18 -7.90
N LEU A 90 5.78 2.66 -7.49
CA LEU A 90 6.47 3.07 -6.28
C LEU A 90 6.80 4.56 -6.29
N SER A 91 7.29 5.10 -7.42
CA SER A 91 7.53 6.54 -7.57
C SER A 91 6.27 7.36 -7.32
N SER A 92 5.14 6.93 -7.87
CA SER A 92 3.84 7.57 -7.64
C SER A 92 3.41 7.49 -6.17
N ILE A 93 3.54 6.32 -5.55
CA ILE A 93 3.21 6.11 -4.13
C ILE A 93 4.03 7.05 -3.25
N VAL A 94 5.35 7.08 -3.44
CA VAL A 94 6.28 7.90 -2.64
C VAL A 94 6.00 9.39 -2.82
N SER A 95 5.74 9.84 -4.05
CA SER A 95 5.41 11.25 -4.32
C SER A 95 4.12 11.67 -3.63
N GLU A 96 3.05 10.88 -3.72
CA GLU A 96 1.78 11.18 -3.07
C GLU A 96 1.88 11.07 -1.54
N ALA A 97 2.66 10.12 -1.01
CA ALA A 97 2.91 10.01 0.41
C ALA A 97 3.70 11.19 0.97
N ALA A 98 4.66 11.74 0.20
CA ALA A 98 5.39 12.95 0.56
C ALA A 98 4.45 14.16 0.69
N LEU A 99 3.53 14.34 -0.26
CA LEU A 99 2.52 15.40 -0.21
C LEU A 99 1.56 15.20 0.98
N ALA A 100 1.11 13.97 1.23
CA ALA A 100 0.26 13.67 2.38
C ALA A 100 0.97 14.00 3.71
N GLN A 101 2.24 13.63 3.85
CA GLN A 101 3.04 13.94 5.03
C GLN A 101 3.28 15.44 5.21
N GLN A 102 3.55 16.16 4.13
CA GLN A 102 3.69 17.64 4.18
C GLN A 102 2.41 18.28 4.70
N LYS A 103 1.25 17.87 4.18
CA LYS A 103 -0.05 18.37 4.65
C LYS A 103 -0.35 17.96 6.09
N LEU A 104 -0.01 16.74 6.49
CA LEU A 104 -0.18 16.25 7.87
C LEU A 104 0.58 17.15 8.86
N ASN A 105 1.78 17.59 8.51
CA ASN A 105 2.54 18.52 9.34
C ASN A 105 1.83 19.87 9.59
N SER A 106 0.91 20.28 8.70
CA SER A 106 0.13 21.54 8.84
C SER A 106 -1.08 21.44 9.77
N ILE A 107 -1.47 20.21 10.19
CA ILE A 107 -2.66 19.96 11.02
C ILE A 107 -2.34 19.40 12.42
N LYS A 108 -1.14 19.62 12.92
CA LYS A 108 -0.70 19.11 14.25
C LYS A 108 -1.60 19.56 15.39
N SER A 109 -2.29 20.69 15.26
CA SER A 109 -3.29 21.17 16.24
C SER A 109 -4.53 20.30 16.32
N TYR A 110 -4.86 19.55 15.27
CA TYR A 110 -5.95 18.57 15.25
C TYR A 110 -5.42 17.19 15.68
N LYS A 111 -5.12 17.05 16.96
CA LYS A 111 -4.36 15.93 17.51
C LYS A 111 -4.93 14.55 17.13
N GLU A 112 -6.24 14.34 17.37
CA GLU A 112 -6.88 13.03 17.08
C GLU A 112 -6.81 12.67 15.59
N VAL A 113 -7.07 13.63 14.70
CA VAL A 113 -7.00 13.41 13.24
C VAL A 113 -5.56 13.14 12.79
N SER A 114 -4.60 13.88 13.36
CA SER A 114 -3.18 13.71 13.07
C SER A 114 -2.69 12.32 13.51
N GLU A 115 -3.13 11.84 14.68
CA GLU A 115 -2.82 10.51 15.19
C GLU A 115 -3.46 9.40 14.32
N ASP A 116 -4.74 9.56 13.91
CA ASP A 116 -5.42 8.59 13.03
C ASP A 116 -4.74 8.47 11.67
N ILE A 117 -4.37 9.60 11.05
CA ILE A 117 -3.68 9.60 9.75
C ILE A 117 -2.27 9.01 9.89
N THR A 118 -1.56 9.32 10.97
CA THR A 118 -0.22 8.76 11.24
C THR A 118 -0.30 7.24 11.40
N ALA A 119 -1.29 6.75 12.12
CA ALA A 119 -1.54 5.31 12.27
C ALA A 119 -1.89 4.66 10.92
N GLN A 120 -2.73 5.29 10.10
CA GLN A 120 -3.07 4.83 8.76
C GLN A 120 -1.81 4.71 7.87
N LEU A 121 -0.95 5.72 7.87
CA LEU A 121 0.30 5.69 7.10
C LEU A 121 1.24 4.58 7.58
N SER A 122 1.34 4.36 8.89
CA SER A 122 2.14 3.26 9.44
C SER A 122 1.60 1.89 9.06
N ASP A 123 0.28 1.73 9.02
CA ASP A 123 -0.38 0.47 8.62
C ASP A 123 -0.20 0.19 7.11
N LEU A 124 -0.15 1.23 6.27
CA LEU A 124 0.05 1.10 4.83
C LEU A 124 1.50 0.81 4.45
N PHE A 125 2.46 1.22 5.26
CA PHE A 125 3.88 1.07 4.98
C PHE A 125 4.61 0.23 6.06
N PRO A 126 4.24 -1.05 6.26
CA PRO A 126 5.04 -1.95 7.09
C PRO A 126 6.41 -2.19 6.44
N PRO A 127 7.42 -2.66 7.20
CA PRO A 127 8.69 -3.08 6.62
C PRO A 127 8.48 -4.05 5.46
N HIS A 128 9.22 -3.87 4.36
CA HIS A 128 9.11 -4.70 3.16
C HIS A 128 7.69 -4.80 2.57
N PHE A 129 6.91 -3.69 2.62
CA PHE A 129 5.52 -3.70 2.15
C PHE A 129 5.37 -4.10 0.68
N LEU A 130 6.41 -3.92 -0.15
CA LEU A 130 6.40 -4.36 -1.55
C LEU A 130 6.34 -5.89 -1.69
N LEU A 131 6.82 -6.63 -0.68
CA LEU A 131 6.80 -8.10 -0.65
C LEU A 131 5.53 -8.63 0.04
N THR A 132 4.97 -7.85 0.98
CA THR A 132 3.83 -8.30 1.79
C THR A 132 2.48 -7.92 1.20
N ILE A 133 2.45 -6.87 0.34
CA ILE A 133 1.21 -6.36 -0.26
C ILE A 133 1.17 -6.77 -1.74
N PRO A 134 0.12 -7.48 -2.19
CA PRO A 134 -0.02 -7.88 -3.60
C PRO A 134 0.05 -6.66 -4.54
N PHE A 135 0.67 -6.84 -5.70
CA PHE A 135 0.83 -5.78 -6.71
C PHE A 135 -0.51 -5.15 -7.12
N SER A 136 -1.55 -5.96 -7.25
CA SER A 136 -2.93 -5.50 -7.51
C SER A 136 -3.43 -4.51 -6.46
N GLN A 137 -3.06 -4.71 -5.20
CA GLN A 137 -3.44 -3.84 -4.09
C GLN A 137 -2.56 -2.59 -4.03
N LEU A 138 -1.26 -2.69 -4.31
CA LEU A 138 -0.35 -1.55 -4.36
C LEU A 138 -0.80 -0.47 -5.35
N ARG A 139 -1.49 -0.84 -6.43
CA ARG A 139 -2.07 0.09 -7.42
C ARG A 139 -3.08 1.07 -6.82
N HIS A 140 -3.67 0.75 -5.67
CA HIS A 140 -4.61 1.63 -4.97
C HIS A 140 -3.93 2.65 -4.04
N TYR A 141 -2.66 2.44 -3.69
CA TYR A 141 -1.93 3.27 -2.73
C TYR A 141 -1.83 4.76 -3.10
N PRO A 142 -1.54 5.15 -4.36
CA PRO A 142 -1.56 6.56 -4.74
C PRO A 142 -2.91 7.22 -4.45
N ARG A 143 -4.02 6.51 -4.67
CA ARG A 143 -5.37 6.99 -4.37
C ARG A 143 -5.62 7.12 -2.87
N TYR A 144 -5.11 6.19 -2.05
CA TYR A 144 -5.20 6.28 -0.60
C TYR A 144 -4.44 7.51 -0.06
N MET A 145 -3.26 7.79 -0.60
CA MET A 145 -2.49 8.99 -0.25
C MET A 145 -3.22 10.28 -0.65
N LYS A 146 -3.83 10.31 -1.85
CA LYS A 146 -4.68 11.43 -2.28
C LYS A 146 -5.90 11.61 -1.37
N ALA A 147 -6.52 10.52 -0.93
CA ALA A 147 -7.65 10.60 0.00
C ALA A 147 -7.26 11.23 1.34
N ILE A 148 -6.08 10.92 1.86
CA ILE A 148 -5.52 11.57 3.06
C ILE A 148 -5.34 13.08 2.80
N GLN A 149 -4.79 13.47 1.65
CA GLN A 149 -4.60 14.89 1.30
C GLN A 149 -5.93 15.63 1.23
N VAL A 150 -6.93 15.07 0.56
CA VAL A 150 -8.28 15.63 0.45
C VAL A 150 -8.94 15.76 1.84
N ARG A 151 -8.81 14.75 2.70
CA ARG A 151 -9.31 14.81 4.08
C ARG A 151 -8.69 15.98 4.84
N ILE A 152 -7.37 16.14 4.76
CA ILE A 152 -6.66 17.24 5.44
C ILE A 152 -7.10 18.61 4.91
N ASP A 153 -7.28 18.76 3.60
CA ASP A 153 -7.73 20.00 3.01
C ASP A 153 -9.14 20.40 3.49
N ARG A 154 -10.03 19.42 3.66
CA ARG A 154 -11.41 19.61 4.13
C ARG A 154 -11.53 19.83 5.64
N LEU A 155 -10.62 19.23 6.41
CA LEU A 155 -10.64 19.29 7.87
C LEU A 155 -10.72 20.71 8.41
N LYS A 156 -10.03 21.67 7.79
CA LYS A 156 -10.00 23.06 8.22
C LYS A 156 -11.35 23.77 8.04
N ASN A 157 -12.15 23.30 7.07
CA ASN A 157 -13.45 23.89 6.76
C ASN A 157 -14.58 23.25 7.55
N ASP A 158 -14.46 21.96 7.86
CA ASP A 158 -15.53 21.22 8.55
C ASP A 158 -14.93 20.11 9.46
N PRO A 159 -14.36 20.50 10.61
CA PRO A 159 -13.80 19.53 11.57
C PRO A 159 -14.87 18.62 12.19
N GLY A 160 -16.11 19.12 12.36
CA GLY A 160 -17.21 18.34 12.92
C GLY A 160 -17.55 17.15 12.05
N ARG A 161 -17.67 17.35 10.76
CA ARG A 161 -17.93 16.27 9.80
C ARG A 161 -16.79 15.26 9.73
N ASP A 162 -15.53 15.68 9.88
CA ASP A 162 -14.40 14.73 9.97
C ASP A 162 -14.52 13.86 11.22
N ALA A 163 -14.85 14.46 12.37
CA ALA A 163 -15.03 13.74 13.63
C ALA A 163 -16.16 12.70 13.56
N GLU A 164 -17.31 13.04 12.95
CA GLU A 164 -18.41 12.11 12.71
C GLU A 164 -17.96 10.91 11.88
N ARG A 165 -17.30 11.15 10.74
CA ARG A 165 -16.79 10.10 9.86
C ARG A 165 -15.71 9.25 10.52
N MET A 166 -14.84 9.87 11.32
CA MET A 166 -13.84 9.15 12.08
C MET A 166 -14.49 8.24 13.14
N ALA A 167 -15.58 8.68 13.78
CA ALA A 167 -16.34 7.86 14.73
C ALA A 167 -16.95 6.62 14.05
N GLU A 168 -17.49 6.78 12.83
CA GLU A 168 -18.05 5.66 12.05
C GLU A 168 -17.06 4.52 11.79
N ILE A 169 -15.79 4.84 11.53
CA ILE A 169 -14.77 3.84 11.17
C ILE A 169 -13.97 3.34 12.38
N ARG A 170 -13.97 4.08 13.50
CA ARG A 170 -13.14 3.82 14.68
C ARG A 170 -13.30 2.39 15.19
N GLN A 171 -14.55 1.94 15.41
CA GLN A 171 -14.81 0.63 15.99
C GLN A 171 -14.33 -0.51 15.09
N LEU A 172 -14.54 -0.39 13.77
CA LEU A 172 -14.05 -1.37 12.79
C LEU A 172 -12.52 -1.45 12.78
N THR A 173 -11.86 -0.28 12.84
CA THR A 173 -10.39 -0.21 12.87
C THR A 173 -9.81 -0.83 14.15
N VAL A 174 -10.40 -0.55 15.31
CA VAL A 174 -9.99 -1.11 16.60
C VAL A 174 -10.17 -2.64 16.61
N ASN A 175 -11.32 -3.13 16.17
CA ASN A 175 -11.60 -4.56 16.10
C ASN A 175 -10.60 -5.27 15.18
N TYR A 176 -10.38 -4.72 13.98
CA TYR A 176 -9.41 -5.25 13.01
C TYR A 176 -7.99 -5.34 13.59
N LYS A 177 -7.49 -4.26 14.20
CA LYS A 177 -6.14 -4.24 14.79
C LYS A 177 -5.99 -5.25 15.94
N ARG A 178 -7.02 -5.39 16.78
CA ARG A 178 -7.02 -6.37 17.86
C ARG A 178 -6.93 -7.79 17.31
N GLU A 179 -7.74 -8.11 16.30
CA GLU A 179 -7.75 -9.43 15.68
C GLU A 179 -6.43 -9.73 14.96
N LEU A 180 -5.90 -8.76 14.21
CA LEU A 180 -4.61 -8.90 13.54
C LEU A 180 -3.47 -9.20 14.55
N SER A 181 -3.49 -8.52 15.70
CA SER A 181 -2.51 -8.75 16.78
C SER A 181 -2.69 -10.13 17.44
N ALA A 182 -3.93 -10.57 17.62
CA ALA A 182 -4.24 -11.88 18.21
C ALA A 182 -3.73 -13.04 17.35
N ARG A 183 -3.73 -12.89 16.03
CA ARG A 183 -3.26 -13.92 15.08
C ARG A 183 -1.75 -14.04 14.94
N ARG A 184 -0.98 -13.16 15.57
CA ARG A 184 0.50 -13.24 15.64
C ARG A 184 1.19 -13.49 14.29
N GLY A 185 0.71 -12.86 13.22
CA GLY A 185 1.30 -12.99 11.88
C GLY A 185 0.81 -14.19 11.06
N VAL A 186 -0.14 -14.98 11.57
CA VAL A 186 -0.78 -16.03 10.76
C VAL A 186 -1.58 -15.36 9.63
N TYR A 187 -1.30 -15.77 8.39
CA TYR A 187 -1.99 -15.24 7.22
C TYR A 187 -3.46 -15.67 7.21
N ASP A 188 -4.34 -14.68 7.03
CA ASP A 188 -5.76 -14.88 6.84
C ASP A 188 -6.25 -13.99 5.70
N ALA A 189 -6.66 -14.62 4.60
CA ALA A 189 -7.08 -13.93 3.39
C ALA A 189 -8.28 -13.00 3.63
N LYS A 190 -9.24 -13.41 4.49
CA LYS A 190 -10.43 -12.59 4.81
C LYS A 190 -10.07 -11.37 5.65
N LEU A 191 -9.14 -11.54 6.58
CA LEU A 191 -8.67 -10.42 7.39
C LEU A 191 -7.85 -9.43 6.55
N VAL A 192 -7.05 -9.92 5.60
CA VAL A 192 -6.33 -9.07 4.62
C VAL A 192 -7.34 -8.31 3.74
N GLU A 193 -8.35 -9.00 3.21
CA GLU A 193 -9.42 -8.37 2.43
C GLU A 193 -10.16 -7.30 3.25
N PHE A 194 -10.48 -7.59 4.51
CA PHE A 194 -11.11 -6.63 5.41
C PHE A 194 -10.25 -5.38 5.61
N GLY A 195 -8.93 -5.53 5.81
CA GLY A 195 -7.99 -4.42 5.90
C GLY A 195 -7.99 -3.55 4.63
N ASN A 196 -8.04 -4.16 3.45
CA ASN A 196 -8.17 -3.45 2.17
C ASN A 196 -9.50 -2.69 2.09
N MET A 197 -10.59 -3.31 2.50
CA MET A 197 -11.92 -2.68 2.52
C MET A 197 -12.02 -1.52 3.52
N LEU A 198 -11.27 -1.55 4.62
CA LEU A 198 -11.14 -0.40 5.53
C LEU A 198 -10.50 0.81 4.83
N GLN A 199 -9.48 0.61 3.99
CA GLN A 199 -8.89 1.70 3.22
C GLN A 199 -9.87 2.26 2.18
N GLU A 200 -10.62 1.39 1.50
CA GLU A 200 -11.67 1.82 0.59
C GLU A 200 -12.79 2.59 1.31
N LEU A 201 -13.17 2.16 2.53
CA LEU A 201 -14.13 2.89 3.35
C LEU A 201 -13.61 4.29 3.71
N ARG A 202 -12.32 4.43 4.04
CA ARG A 202 -11.70 5.75 4.25
C ARG A 202 -11.81 6.64 3.01
N VAL A 203 -11.55 6.12 1.81
CA VAL A 203 -11.75 6.86 0.56
C VAL A 203 -13.21 7.29 0.42
N SER A 204 -14.16 6.38 0.63
CA SER A 204 -15.60 6.67 0.52
C SER A 204 -16.07 7.72 1.53
N LEU A 205 -15.55 7.71 2.76
CA LEU A 205 -15.96 8.66 3.79
C LEU A 205 -15.32 10.04 3.59
N PHE A 206 -14.02 10.12 3.31
CA PHE A 206 -13.27 11.37 3.34
C PHE A 206 -13.00 12.01 1.98
N ALA A 207 -13.04 11.22 0.88
CA ALA A 207 -12.66 11.65 -0.47
C ALA A 207 -13.52 10.99 -1.56
N GLN A 208 -14.84 11.15 -1.47
CA GLN A 208 -15.83 10.49 -2.34
C GLN A 208 -15.58 10.69 -3.84
N GLU A 209 -15.03 11.84 -4.25
CA GLU A 209 -14.67 12.15 -5.64
C GLU A 209 -13.63 11.21 -6.24
N LEU A 210 -12.80 10.58 -5.41
CA LEU A 210 -11.79 9.62 -5.87
C LEU A 210 -12.38 8.25 -6.21
N ARG A 211 -13.64 8.04 -5.87
CA ARG A 211 -14.41 6.80 -6.08
C ARG A 211 -13.70 5.56 -5.53
N THR A 212 -14.45 4.52 -5.28
CA THR A 212 -13.95 3.20 -4.88
C THR A 212 -14.21 2.20 -6.02
N PRO A 213 -13.35 1.18 -6.23
CA PRO A 213 -13.52 0.20 -7.30
C PRO A 213 -14.78 -0.65 -7.11
N MET A 214 -15.28 -0.72 -5.88
CA MET A 214 -16.52 -1.43 -5.53
C MET A 214 -17.31 -0.64 -4.48
N PRO A 215 -18.64 -0.86 -4.37
CA PRO A 215 -19.43 -0.25 -3.31
C PRO A 215 -18.93 -0.63 -1.92
N VAL A 216 -18.70 0.36 -1.06
CA VAL A 216 -18.24 0.18 0.31
C VAL A 216 -19.10 1.01 1.27
N SER A 217 -19.40 0.46 2.45
CA SER A 217 -20.11 1.14 3.52
C SER A 217 -19.82 0.50 4.87
N VAL A 218 -20.03 1.24 5.96
CA VAL A 218 -19.92 0.72 7.33
C VAL A 218 -20.79 -0.53 7.52
N LYS A 219 -22.03 -0.51 7.02
CA LYS A 219 -22.95 -1.66 7.10
C LYS A 219 -22.37 -2.91 6.42
N ARG A 220 -21.71 -2.74 5.26
CA ARG A 220 -21.09 -3.87 4.54
C ARG A 220 -19.89 -4.42 5.30
N LEU A 221 -19.04 -3.55 5.84
CA LEU A 221 -17.90 -3.98 6.63
C LEU A 221 -18.31 -4.67 7.94
N ASN A 222 -19.35 -4.19 8.61
CA ASN A 222 -19.90 -4.88 9.80
C ASN A 222 -20.34 -6.32 9.45
N LYS A 223 -21.08 -6.51 8.34
CA LYS A 223 -21.45 -7.86 7.89
C LYS A 223 -20.26 -8.75 7.60
N MET A 224 -19.24 -8.18 6.96
CA MET A 224 -17.99 -8.89 6.65
C MET A 224 -17.24 -9.27 7.94
N TRP A 225 -17.22 -8.35 8.92
CA TRP A 225 -16.63 -8.59 10.23
C TRP A 225 -17.33 -9.72 10.98
N ASP A 226 -18.67 -9.70 11.01
CA ASP A 226 -19.48 -10.75 11.63
C ASP A 226 -19.22 -12.14 10.98
N ALA A 227 -18.96 -12.18 9.67
CA ALA A 227 -18.62 -13.41 8.97
C ALA A 227 -17.23 -13.93 9.39
N ILE A 228 -16.23 -13.04 9.53
CA ILE A 228 -14.90 -13.40 10.01
C ILE A 228 -14.95 -14.01 11.42
N LEU A 229 -15.76 -13.43 12.32
CA LEU A 229 -15.87 -13.91 13.69
C LEU A 229 -16.60 -15.26 13.84
N ARG A 230 -17.47 -15.61 12.88
CA ARG A 230 -18.22 -16.90 12.93
C ARG A 230 -17.40 -18.11 12.50
N GLU A 231 -16.30 -17.90 11.80
CA GLU A 231 -15.45 -18.96 11.27
C GLU A 231 -14.32 -19.36 12.23
N HIS A 232 -14.28 -18.68 13.38
CA HIS A 232 -13.31 -18.89 14.46
C HIS A 232 -13.99 -19.04 15.80
#